data_f7dd97f7afcae6c09b6b16761cdb2e8f
#
_entry.id   f7dd97f7afcae6c09b6b16761cdb2e8f
#
_cell.length_a   1.000
_cell.length_b   1.000
_cell.length_c   1.000
_cell.angle_alpha   90.00
_cell.angle_beta   90.00
_cell.angle_gamma   90.00
#
_symmetry.space_group_name_H-M   'P 1'
#
loop_
_entity.id
_entity.type
_entity.pdbx_description
1 polymer ?
#
loop_
_entity_poly.entity_id
_entity_poly.type
_entity_poly.pdbx_seq_one_letter_code
_entity_poly.pdbx_strand_id
1 'polypeptide(L)'
;MATENLDMDYSKYDFKDSTEMYVHLSKKGLSKDTVIGISKMKDEPQWMLDFRLRSYEAFMKKPMPTWGADLSHIDFQNIYYYAKASEKTEKNWDDVPEDVKNTFDKLGIPEAEKKFLAGVGAQYESEVVYHNLREDLAKQGVLFLDTATALKEQPEIFKKYFGKMIPPEDNKFAALNSAVWSGGSFIYIPPGVKVDMPLQAYFRINAENIGQFERTLIIADEGSEVHYIEGCTAPVYSSESLHSAVVELVAHKDAKLRYTTIQNWSNDVYNLVTKRAYAYEGATVEWIDGNIGSKITMKYPGIYLMGPKAYGETLSIAFAGKGQHQDTGAKMVHLAPDTTSKITSKSVSRADGRSTYRGLLNVAKGATNVKSTVRCDALLLDDTSKTDTYPYMLSLIHI
;
A
#
# COMPACT_ATOMS: atom_id res chain seq x y z
N MET A 1 -31.20 16.10 22.57
CA MET A 1 -30.78 14.72 22.39
C MET A 1 -29.32 14.65 22.83
N ALA A 2 -29.04 13.84 23.86
CA ALA A 2 -27.67 13.68 24.34
C ALA A 2 -26.86 13.02 23.20
N THR A 3 -25.82 13.68 22.71
CA THR A 3 -24.82 13.07 21.87
C THR A 3 -24.09 12.05 22.72
N GLU A 4 -24.41 10.77 22.58
CA GLU A 4 -23.53 9.71 23.09
C GLU A 4 -22.15 9.96 22.48
N ASN A 5 -21.19 10.25 23.34
CA ASN A 5 -19.80 10.30 22.96
C ASN A 5 -19.43 8.88 22.50
N LEU A 6 -19.28 8.70 21.20
CA LEU A 6 -18.60 7.54 20.63
C LEU A 6 -17.09 7.72 20.84
N ASP A 7 -16.68 7.81 22.08
CA ASP A 7 -15.26 7.67 22.44
C ASP A 7 -14.91 6.20 22.30
N MET A 8 -14.45 5.85 21.10
CA MET A 8 -13.84 4.54 20.91
C MET A 8 -12.53 4.54 21.69
N ASP A 9 -12.45 3.67 22.68
CA ASP A 9 -11.23 3.45 23.44
C ASP A 9 -10.19 2.75 22.58
N TYR A 10 -9.27 3.53 22.04
CA TYR A 10 -8.12 3.02 21.27
C TYR A 10 -6.96 2.56 22.17
N SER A 11 -7.05 2.72 23.50
CA SER A 11 -5.97 2.38 24.44
C SER A 11 -5.56 0.90 24.36
N LYS A 12 -6.49 0.01 24.02
CA LYS A 12 -6.19 -1.41 23.81
C LYS A 12 -5.25 -1.69 22.61
N TYR A 13 -5.07 -0.73 21.71
CA TYR A 13 -4.17 -0.81 20.55
C TYR A 13 -2.93 0.06 20.72
N ASP A 14 -2.85 0.85 21.82
CA ASP A 14 -1.76 1.78 22.12
C ASP A 14 -0.66 1.09 22.94
N PHE A 15 -0.03 0.06 22.37
CA PHE A 15 1.12 -0.61 22.95
C PHE A 15 2.33 -0.40 22.02
N LYS A 16 3.47 -0.01 22.62
CA LYS A 16 4.71 0.40 21.95
C LYS A 16 5.86 -0.47 22.41
N ASP A 17 6.84 -0.63 21.51
CA ASP A 17 8.11 -1.25 21.85
C ASP A 17 9.17 -0.21 22.25
N SER A 18 10.13 -0.63 23.06
CA SER A 18 11.38 0.10 23.21
C SER A 18 12.30 -0.19 22.03
N THR A 19 13.14 0.78 21.65
CA THR A 19 14.13 0.59 20.57
C THR A 19 15.22 -0.44 20.91
N GLU A 20 15.29 -0.91 22.17
CA GLU A 20 16.21 -1.95 22.63
C GLU A 20 15.84 -3.36 22.16
N MET A 21 14.62 -3.57 21.68
CA MET A 21 14.11 -4.86 21.19
C MET A 21 14.58 -5.24 19.78
N TYR A 22 15.19 -4.30 19.04
CA TYR A 22 15.58 -4.56 17.66
C TYR A 22 16.94 -5.25 17.55
N VAL A 23 16.98 -6.36 16.82
CA VAL A 23 18.21 -7.05 16.43
C VAL A 23 19.10 -6.14 15.59
N HIS A 24 18.46 -5.32 14.76
CA HIS A 24 19.15 -4.30 13.98
C HIS A 24 18.29 -3.04 13.84
N LEU A 25 18.92 -1.89 14.05
CA LEU A 25 18.35 -0.57 13.81
C LEU A 25 19.36 0.27 13.01
N SER A 26 18.93 0.81 11.87
CA SER A 26 19.76 1.72 11.08
C SER A 26 20.06 3.01 11.86
N LYS A 27 21.05 3.77 11.42
CA LYS A 27 21.18 5.16 11.89
C LYS A 27 20.02 5.99 11.37
N LYS A 28 19.65 7.05 12.10
CA LYS A 28 18.68 8.04 11.62
C LYS A 28 19.22 8.78 10.40
N GLY A 29 18.31 9.16 9.53
CA GLY A 29 18.58 10.01 8.38
C GLY A 29 18.76 9.25 7.08
N LEU A 30 18.29 9.91 6.01
CA LEU A 30 18.41 9.41 4.64
C LEU A 30 19.73 9.87 4.04
N SER A 31 20.58 8.91 3.72
CA SER A 31 21.87 9.13 3.07
C SER A 31 22.19 8.01 2.09
N LYS A 32 23.19 8.20 1.26
CA LYS A 32 23.71 7.15 0.37
C LYS A 32 24.19 5.94 1.17
N ASP A 33 24.84 6.17 2.31
CA ASP A 33 25.32 5.11 3.21
C ASP A 33 24.17 4.31 3.83
N THR A 34 23.07 4.98 4.19
CA THR A 34 21.84 4.31 4.65
C THR A 34 21.31 3.35 3.58
N VAL A 35 21.24 3.79 2.32
CA VAL A 35 20.77 2.98 1.19
C VAL A 35 21.68 1.77 0.93
N ILE A 36 23.00 1.98 0.93
CA ILE A 36 24.00 0.91 0.78
C ILE A 36 23.90 -0.08 1.95
N GLY A 37 23.73 0.44 3.17
CA GLY A 37 23.59 -0.37 4.38
C GLY A 37 22.38 -1.32 4.31
N ILE A 38 21.22 -0.83 3.88
CA ILE A 38 20.01 -1.65 3.69
C ILE A 38 20.26 -2.77 2.68
N SER A 39 20.81 -2.44 1.52
CA SER A 39 21.10 -3.43 0.47
C SER A 39 22.09 -4.50 0.93
N LYS A 40 23.13 -4.10 1.67
CA LYS A 40 24.11 -5.03 2.24
C LYS A 40 23.49 -5.97 3.29
N MET A 41 22.65 -5.44 4.17
CA MET A 41 21.97 -6.25 5.19
C MET A 41 21.03 -7.28 4.60
N LYS A 42 20.37 -6.93 3.50
CA LYS A 42 19.45 -7.80 2.77
C LYS A 42 20.18 -8.78 1.82
N ASP A 43 21.50 -8.67 1.69
CA ASP A 43 22.30 -9.48 0.77
C ASP A 43 21.72 -9.44 -0.66
N GLU A 44 21.50 -8.23 -1.16
CA GLU A 44 20.88 -8.01 -2.46
C GLU A 44 21.87 -8.12 -3.63
N PRO A 45 21.42 -8.55 -4.83
CA PRO A 45 22.27 -8.54 -6.02
C PRO A 45 22.61 -7.10 -6.45
N GLN A 46 23.75 -6.93 -7.11
CA GLN A 46 24.28 -5.61 -7.51
C GLN A 46 23.25 -4.75 -8.26
N TRP A 47 22.47 -5.35 -9.17
CA TRP A 47 21.46 -4.59 -9.94
C TRP A 47 20.38 -3.96 -9.04
N MET A 48 20.07 -4.56 -7.87
CA MET A 48 19.13 -3.99 -6.91
C MET A 48 19.77 -2.83 -6.15
N LEU A 49 21.03 -2.93 -5.77
CA LEU A 49 21.77 -1.80 -5.21
C LEU A 49 21.82 -0.63 -6.21
N ASP A 50 22.09 -0.89 -7.47
CA ASP A 50 22.10 0.13 -8.52
C ASP A 50 20.73 0.79 -8.70
N PHE A 51 19.64 -0.01 -8.62
CA PHE A 51 18.28 0.49 -8.64
C PHE A 51 18.02 1.41 -7.43
N ARG A 52 18.41 1.01 -6.23
CA ARG A 52 18.26 1.81 -5.00
C ARG A 52 19.02 3.13 -5.07
N LEU A 53 20.26 3.11 -5.51
CA LEU A 53 21.11 4.31 -5.61
C LEU A 53 20.56 5.31 -6.65
N ARG A 54 20.14 4.82 -7.82
CA ARG A 54 19.44 5.66 -8.81
C ARG A 54 18.16 6.27 -8.24
N SER A 55 17.44 5.50 -7.44
CA SER A 55 16.21 5.96 -6.80
C SER A 55 16.47 7.03 -5.73
N TYR A 56 17.54 6.88 -4.96
CA TYR A 56 17.99 7.89 -4.00
C TYR A 56 18.35 9.21 -4.73
N GLU A 57 19.07 9.14 -5.83
CA GLU A 57 19.38 10.33 -6.63
C GLU A 57 18.10 10.99 -7.19
N ALA A 58 17.15 10.19 -7.65
CA ALA A 58 15.85 10.69 -8.11
C ALA A 58 15.09 11.39 -6.97
N PHE A 59 15.08 10.83 -5.76
CA PHE A 59 14.49 11.44 -4.58
C PHE A 59 15.14 12.79 -4.25
N MET A 60 16.47 12.88 -4.27
CA MET A 60 17.20 14.11 -3.97
C MET A 60 16.90 15.23 -4.98
N LYS A 61 16.75 14.89 -6.26
CA LYS A 61 16.46 15.85 -7.33
C LYS A 61 15.01 16.32 -7.35
N LYS A 62 14.06 15.49 -6.93
CA LYS A 62 12.61 15.83 -6.98
C LYS A 62 12.25 16.82 -5.88
N PRO A 63 11.57 17.94 -6.19
CA PRO A 63 11.03 18.83 -5.18
C PRO A 63 9.91 18.13 -4.38
N MET A 64 9.62 18.65 -3.20
CA MET A 64 8.38 18.28 -2.49
C MET A 64 7.17 18.72 -3.32
N PRO A 65 6.08 17.94 -3.33
CA PRO A 65 4.86 18.37 -3.99
C PRO A 65 4.30 19.63 -3.30
N THR A 66 3.91 20.61 -4.12
CA THR A 66 3.31 21.86 -3.67
C THR A 66 1.78 21.86 -3.75
N TRP A 67 1.23 20.76 -4.18
CA TRP A 67 -0.21 20.49 -4.27
C TRP A 67 -0.59 19.41 -3.23
N GLY A 68 -1.84 19.38 -2.83
CA GLY A 68 -2.34 18.41 -1.84
C GLY A 68 -2.19 18.89 -0.41
N ALA A 69 -1.98 17.97 0.50
CA ALA A 69 -1.77 18.28 1.91
C ALA A 69 -0.39 18.89 2.17
N ASP A 70 -0.25 19.63 3.26
CA ASP A 70 1.04 20.22 3.66
C ASP A 70 2.00 19.16 4.20
N LEU A 71 3.09 18.93 3.50
CA LEU A 71 4.14 17.97 3.83
C LEU A 71 5.45 18.65 4.30
N SER A 72 5.43 19.97 4.53
CA SER A 72 6.64 20.74 4.88
C SER A 72 7.28 20.33 6.21
N HIS A 73 6.51 19.71 7.09
CA HIS A 73 6.97 19.27 8.42
C HIS A 73 7.70 17.92 8.43
N ILE A 74 7.73 17.19 7.31
CA ILE A 74 8.42 15.90 7.27
C ILE A 74 9.95 16.11 7.34
N ASP A 75 10.55 15.65 8.43
CA ASP A 75 12.00 15.65 8.62
C ASP A 75 12.60 14.29 8.25
N PHE A 76 13.09 14.18 7.01
CA PHE A 76 13.72 12.95 6.50
C PHE A 76 15.02 12.58 7.23
N GLN A 77 15.60 13.48 8.03
CA GLN A 77 16.81 13.19 8.80
C GLN A 77 16.51 12.64 10.19
N ASN A 78 15.26 12.73 10.65
CA ASN A 78 14.84 12.20 11.95
C ASN A 78 14.08 10.86 11.86
N ILE A 79 14.26 10.11 10.77
CA ILE A 79 13.59 8.82 10.53
C ILE A 79 14.62 7.69 10.51
N TYR A 80 14.29 6.56 11.13
CA TYR A 80 14.98 5.29 10.93
C TYR A 80 14.39 4.59 9.70
N TYR A 81 15.23 4.32 8.70
CA TYR A 81 14.81 3.76 7.42
C TYR A 81 14.78 2.24 7.37
N TYR A 82 15.33 1.59 8.40
CA TYR A 82 15.31 0.15 8.52
C TYR A 82 15.42 -0.27 10.00
N ALA A 83 14.51 -1.15 10.39
CA ALA A 83 14.49 -1.78 11.71
C ALA A 83 14.10 -3.25 11.55
N LYS A 84 14.82 -4.15 12.23
CA LYS A 84 14.61 -5.59 12.20
C LYS A 84 14.44 -6.13 13.60
N ALA A 85 13.26 -6.70 13.88
CA ALA A 85 12.90 -7.23 15.19
C ALA A 85 13.26 -8.72 15.35
N SER A 86 13.43 -9.47 14.27
CA SER A 86 13.75 -10.91 14.28
C SER A 86 14.76 -11.26 13.20
N GLU A 87 15.65 -12.23 13.45
CA GLU A 87 16.60 -12.72 12.44
C GLU A 87 15.95 -13.59 11.37
N LYS A 88 14.78 -14.21 11.65
CA LYS A 88 14.12 -15.17 10.78
C LYS A 88 12.67 -14.80 10.51
N THR A 89 12.19 -15.19 9.33
CA THR A 89 10.76 -15.27 9.02
C THR A 89 10.28 -16.68 9.36
N GLU A 90 9.31 -16.78 10.26
CA GLU A 90 8.79 -18.07 10.72
C GLU A 90 7.62 -18.55 9.86
N LYS A 91 7.51 -19.87 9.69
CA LYS A 91 6.39 -20.53 8.96
C LYS A 91 5.31 -21.01 9.90
N ASN A 92 5.63 -21.20 11.16
CA ASN A 92 4.71 -21.59 12.21
C ASN A 92 4.57 -20.44 13.20
N TRP A 93 3.32 -20.06 13.51
CA TRP A 93 3.03 -18.97 14.43
C TRP A 93 3.65 -19.19 15.83
N ASP A 94 3.72 -20.44 16.27
CA ASP A 94 4.27 -20.76 17.58
C ASP A 94 5.77 -20.45 17.72
N ASP A 95 6.49 -20.34 16.60
CA ASP A 95 7.93 -20.03 16.56
C ASP A 95 8.22 -18.52 16.49
N VAL A 96 7.21 -17.67 16.28
CA VAL A 96 7.36 -16.21 16.27
C VAL A 96 7.75 -15.70 17.66
N PRO A 97 8.69 -14.73 17.80
CA PRO A 97 9.06 -14.14 19.08
C PRO A 97 7.84 -13.68 19.88
N GLU A 98 7.86 -13.95 21.21
CA GLU A 98 6.70 -13.76 22.08
C GLU A 98 6.17 -12.31 22.08
N ASP A 99 7.06 -11.31 22.08
CA ASP A 99 6.69 -9.90 22.09
C ASP A 99 5.98 -9.49 20.78
N VAL A 100 6.47 -10.01 19.65
CA VAL A 100 5.85 -9.81 18.33
C VAL A 100 4.50 -10.54 18.29
N LYS A 101 4.46 -11.79 18.78
CA LYS A 101 3.25 -12.61 18.86
C LYS A 101 2.16 -11.91 19.66
N ASN A 102 2.49 -11.42 20.86
CA ASN A 102 1.56 -10.67 21.71
C ASN A 102 0.97 -9.45 21.02
N THR A 103 1.74 -8.78 20.16
CA THR A 103 1.26 -7.66 19.34
C THR A 103 0.19 -8.10 18.37
N PHE A 104 0.45 -9.15 17.59
CA PHE A 104 -0.49 -9.63 16.59
C PHE A 104 -1.69 -10.38 17.19
N ASP A 105 -1.52 -11.07 18.32
CA ASP A 105 -2.61 -11.70 19.07
C ASP A 105 -3.64 -10.68 19.58
N LYS A 106 -3.16 -9.53 20.08
CA LYS A 106 -4.03 -8.40 20.44
C LYS A 106 -4.81 -7.85 19.25
N LEU A 107 -4.28 -7.99 18.03
CA LEU A 107 -4.97 -7.62 16.79
C LEU A 107 -5.90 -8.71 16.25
N GLY A 108 -5.91 -9.91 16.86
CA GLY A 108 -6.82 -11.00 16.51
C GLY A 108 -6.42 -11.81 15.26
N ILE A 109 -5.16 -11.67 14.78
CA ILE A 109 -4.68 -12.29 13.54
C ILE A 109 -4.73 -13.82 13.56
N PRO A 110 -4.27 -14.54 14.59
CA PRO A 110 -4.22 -16.00 14.57
C PRO A 110 -5.59 -16.67 14.39
N GLU A 111 -6.66 -16.09 14.91
CA GLU A 111 -8.01 -16.63 14.76
C GLU A 111 -8.56 -16.47 13.33
N ALA A 112 -8.26 -15.33 12.70
CA ALA A 112 -8.68 -15.07 11.32
C ALA A 112 -7.99 -16.01 10.33
N GLU A 113 -6.68 -16.29 10.52
CA GLU A 113 -5.91 -17.20 9.68
C GLU A 113 -6.53 -18.60 9.61
N LYS A 114 -6.90 -19.16 10.76
CA LYS A 114 -7.38 -20.55 10.85
C LYS A 114 -8.71 -20.80 10.15
N LYS A 115 -9.51 -19.74 9.91
CA LYS A 115 -10.92 -19.89 9.48
C LYS A 115 -11.22 -19.33 8.09
N PHE A 116 -10.53 -18.28 7.63
CA PHE A 116 -11.03 -17.44 6.54
C PHE A 116 -9.99 -17.06 5.48
N LEU A 117 -8.75 -17.54 5.57
CA LEU A 117 -7.67 -17.08 4.70
C LEU A 117 -6.98 -18.24 3.96
N ALA A 118 -6.58 -17.95 2.72
CA ALA A 118 -5.78 -18.88 1.89
C ALA A 118 -4.29 -18.80 2.22
N GLY A 119 -3.84 -17.70 2.81
CA GLY A 119 -2.48 -17.46 3.28
C GLY A 119 -2.39 -16.16 4.04
N VAL A 120 -1.39 -16.05 4.93
CA VAL A 120 -1.17 -14.90 5.81
C VAL A 120 0.30 -14.52 5.81
N GLY A 121 0.56 -13.20 5.72
CA GLY A 121 1.86 -12.58 6.01
C GLY A 121 1.72 -11.61 7.18
N ALA A 122 2.70 -11.57 8.08
CA ALA A 122 2.77 -10.57 9.14
C ALA A 122 4.12 -9.85 9.06
N GLN A 123 4.07 -8.55 8.85
CA GLN A 123 5.23 -7.68 8.83
C GLN A 123 5.26 -6.84 10.09
N TYR A 124 6.42 -6.83 10.74
CA TYR A 124 6.71 -6.02 11.90
C TYR A 124 7.89 -5.11 11.57
N GLU A 125 7.66 -3.79 11.62
CA GLU A 125 8.60 -2.78 11.14
C GLU A 125 8.99 -3.00 9.67
N SER A 126 10.28 -3.26 9.41
CA SER A 126 10.82 -3.37 8.06
C SER A 126 10.82 -4.79 7.49
N GLU A 127 10.50 -5.82 8.27
CA GLU A 127 10.64 -7.22 7.84
C GLU A 127 9.39 -8.05 8.10
N VAL A 128 9.16 -9.04 7.23
CA VAL A 128 8.12 -10.05 7.44
C VAL A 128 8.63 -11.05 8.49
N VAL A 129 7.87 -11.21 9.57
CA VAL A 129 8.22 -12.07 10.72
C VAL A 129 7.50 -13.41 10.69
N TYR A 130 6.38 -13.48 9.99
CA TYR A 130 5.58 -14.68 9.81
C TYR A 130 4.98 -14.75 8.41
N HIS A 131 4.96 -15.94 7.83
CA HIS A 131 4.37 -16.16 6.52
C HIS A 131 3.88 -17.59 6.35
N ASN A 132 2.64 -17.74 5.88
CA ASN A 132 2.02 -19.04 5.58
C ASN A 132 1.18 -18.99 4.29
N LEU A 133 1.14 -20.08 3.56
CA LEU A 133 0.29 -20.31 2.38
C LEU A 133 -0.25 -21.75 2.42
N ARG A 134 -1.53 -21.94 2.11
CA ARG A 134 -2.14 -23.27 1.99
C ARG A 134 -1.37 -24.15 1.00
N GLU A 135 -1.11 -25.39 1.40
CA GLU A 135 -0.31 -26.33 0.60
C GLU A 135 -0.93 -26.68 -0.76
N ASP A 136 -2.27 -26.73 -0.84
CA ASP A 136 -2.96 -27.02 -2.10
C ASP A 136 -2.75 -25.91 -3.14
N LEU A 137 -2.65 -24.64 -2.71
CA LEU A 137 -2.32 -23.50 -3.56
C LEU A 137 -0.85 -23.50 -3.95
N ALA A 138 0.05 -23.80 -3.01
CA ALA A 138 1.47 -23.92 -3.29
C ALA A 138 1.74 -25.04 -4.34
N LYS A 139 1.04 -26.17 -4.26
CA LYS A 139 1.11 -27.28 -5.26
C LYS A 139 0.58 -26.87 -6.63
N GLN A 140 -0.29 -25.88 -6.72
CA GLN A 140 -0.76 -25.29 -7.98
C GLN A 140 0.20 -24.23 -8.54
N GLY A 141 1.31 -23.94 -7.86
CA GLY A 141 2.31 -22.97 -8.27
C GLY A 141 2.00 -21.52 -7.84
N VAL A 142 1.03 -21.31 -6.95
CA VAL A 142 0.79 -20.00 -6.34
C VAL A 142 1.99 -19.62 -5.50
N LEU A 143 2.51 -18.42 -5.72
CA LEU A 143 3.55 -17.83 -4.89
C LEU A 143 2.92 -16.72 -4.03
N PHE A 144 3.15 -16.80 -2.73
CA PHE A 144 2.93 -15.71 -1.80
C PHE A 144 4.18 -15.63 -0.91
N LEU A 145 5.02 -14.65 -1.12
CA LEU A 145 6.33 -14.48 -0.51
C LEU A 145 6.45 -13.04 0.02
N ASP A 146 7.37 -12.82 0.93
CA ASP A 146 7.85 -11.46 1.14
C ASP A 146 8.69 -11.02 -0.07
N THR A 147 8.72 -9.71 -0.31
CA THR A 147 9.34 -9.15 -1.53
C THR A 147 10.86 -9.38 -1.57
N ALA A 148 11.54 -9.48 -0.42
CA ALA A 148 12.99 -9.74 -0.38
C ALA A 148 13.31 -11.21 -0.71
N THR A 149 12.49 -12.16 -0.24
CA THR A 149 12.57 -13.57 -0.61
C THR A 149 12.29 -13.75 -2.10
N ALA A 150 11.26 -13.07 -2.63
CA ALA A 150 10.94 -13.14 -4.05
C ALA A 150 12.07 -12.62 -4.96
N LEU A 151 12.78 -11.58 -4.54
CA LEU A 151 13.96 -11.06 -5.25
C LEU A 151 15.04 -12.14 -5.43
N LYS A 152 15.22 -13.02 -4.44
CA LYS A 152 16.24 -14.08 -4.44
C LYS A 152 15.77 -15.37 -5.11
N GLU A 153 14.55 -15.79 -4.82
CA GLU A 153 14.02 -17.08 -5.27
C GLU A 153 13.34 -17.04 -6.63
N GLN A 154 12.82 -15.87 -7.03
CA GLN A 154 12.06 -15.66 -8.28
C GLN A 154 12.63 -14.50 -9.12
N PRO A 155 13.97 -14.43 -9.36
CA PRO A 155 14.63 -13.26 -9.93
C PRO A 155 14.10 -12.90 -11.33
N GLU A 156 13.70 -13.86 -12.14
CA GLU A 156 13.24 -13.61 -13.51
C GLU A 156 11.87 -12.92 -13.54
N ILE A 157 10.91 -13.43 -12.76
CA ILE A 157 9.58 -12.81 -12.62
C ILE A 157 9.74 -11.44 -11.95
N PHE A 158 10.56 -11.38 -10.91
CA PHE A 158 10.81 -10.15 -10.17
C PHE A 158 11.34 -9.04 -11.08
N LYS A 159 12.41 -9.27 -11.83
CA LYS A 159 13.00 -8.31 -12.76
C LYS A 159 12.04 -7.86 -13.88
N LYS A 160 11.17 -8.77 -14.30
CA LYS A 160 10.19 -8.49 -15.36
C LYS A 160 9.18 -7.41 -14.95
N TYR A 161 8.75 -7.39 -13.68
CA TYR A 161 7.64 -6.56 -13.23
C TYR A 161 8.01 -5.48 -12.21
N PHE A 162 8.96 -5.75 -11.32
CA PHE A 162 9.32 -4.85 -10.22
C PHE A 162 9.81 -3.48 -10.71
N GLY A 163 9.17 -2.41 -10.25
CA GLY A 163 9.55 -1.03 -10.60
C GLY A 163 9.26 -0.64 -12.05
N LYS A 164 8.44 -1.42 -12.76
CA LYS A 164 8.09 -1.15 -14.16
C LYS A 164 6.84 -0.29 -14.30
N MET A 165 5.86 -0.50 -13.43
CA MET A 165 4.65 0.31 -13.44
C MET A 165 4.84 1.61 -12.67
N ILE A 166 5.57 1.56 -11.56
CA ILE A 166 5.90 2.73 -10.74
C ILE A 166 7.43 2.84 -10.66
N PRO A 167 8.07 3.46 -11.68
CA PRO A 167 9.50 3.70 -11.65
C PRO A 167 9.86 4.76 -10.59
N PRO A 168 11.14 4.83 -10.16
CA PRO A 168 11.59 5.85 -9.18
C PRO A 168 11.31 7.28 -9.62
N GLU A 169 11.25 7.52 -10.91
CA GLU A 169 11.01 8.82 -11.50
C GLU A 169 9.53 9.27 -11.45
N ASP A 170 8.61 8.42 -11.02
CA ASP A 170 7.17 8.73 -11.00
C ASP A 170 6.86 9.93 -10.09
N ASN A 171 7.20 9.83 -8.82
CA ASN A 171 7.05 10.92 -7.85
C ASN A 171 8.09 10.81 -6.73
N LYS A 172 8.19 11.84 -5.86
CA LYS A 172 9.18 11.89 -4.79
C LYS A 172 9.11 10.72 -3.82
N PHE A 173 7.89 10.29 -3.45
CA PHE A 173 7.69 9.20 -2.48
C PHE A 173 7.87 7.81 -3.12
N ALA A 174 7.58 7.66 -4.40
CA ALA A 174 7.95 6.47 -5.15
C ALA A 174 9.48 6.33 -5.26
N ALA A 175 10.21 7.44 -5.45
CA ALA A 175 11.66 7.46 -5.42
C ALA A 175 12.20 7.09 -4.03
N LEU A 176 11.62 7.65 -2.95
CA LEU A 176 11.99 7.31 -1.58
C LEU A 176 11.79 5.83 -1.30
N ASN A 177 10.59 5.31 -1.54
CA ASN A 177 10.31 3.88 -1.38
C ASN A 177 11.30 3.05 -2.17
N SER A 178 11.53 3.36 -3.45
CA SER A 178 12.45 2.60 -4.30
C SER A 178 13.90 2.59 -3.80
N ALA A 179 14.31 3.63 -3.07
CA ALA A 179 15.65 3.70 -2.47
C ALA A 179 15.78 2.86 -1.19
N VAL A 180 14.75 2.81 -0.35
CA VAL A 180 14.83 2.25 1.00
C VAL A 180 13.81 1.14 1.28
N TRP A 181 13.08 0.64 0.28
CA TRP A 181 12.05 -0.37 0.50
C TRP A 181 12.55 -1.58 1.27
N SER A 182 11.69 -2.10 2.12
CA SER A 182 11.85 -3.36 2.83
C SER A 182 10.48 -3.93 3.16
N GLY A 183 10.38 -5.26 3.11
CA GLY A 183 9.11 -5.94 3.28
C GLY A 183 8.14 -5.72 2.11
N GLY A 184 6.88 -6.00 2.38
CA GLY A 184 5.81 -6.05 1.40
C GLY A 184 5.54 -7.46 0.89
N SER A 185 4.54 -7.60 0.04
CA SER A 185 4.08 -8.89 -0.47
C SER A 185 4.43 -9.06 -1.95
N PHE A 186 4.96 -10.23 -2.30
CA PHE A 186 5.08 -10.70 -3.68
C PHE A 186 4.11 -11.84 -3.91
N ILE A 187 3.18 -11.67 -4.87
CA ILE A 187 2.16 -12.67 -5.19
C ILE A 187 2.18 -12.94 -6.69
N TYR A 188 2.25 -14.23 -7.03
CA TYR A 188 2.06 -14.70 -8.39
C TYR A 188 1.01 -15.79 -8.43
N ILE A 189 -0.01 -15.60 -9.23
CA ILE A 189 -1.07 -16.59 -9.46
C ILE A 189 -0.93 -17.12 -10.87
N PRO A 190 -0.65 -18.44 -11.06
CA PRO A 190 -0.48 -19.05 -12.36
C PRO A 190 -1.74 -18.99 -13.24
N PRO A 191 -1.60 -19.19 -14.56
CA PRO A 191 -2.73 -19.17 -15.48
C PRO A 191 -3.87 -20.11 -15.06
N GLY A 192 -5.10 -19.60 -15.08
CA GLY A 192 -6.32 -20.33 -14.78
C GLY A 192 -6.55 -20.69 -13.30
N VAL A 193 -5.59 -20.45 -12.41
CA VAL A 193 -5.72 -20.73 -10.98
C VAL A 193 -6.64 -19.71 -10.32
N LYS A 194 -7.60 -20.21 -9.52
CA LYS A 194 -8.53 -19.36 -8.74
C LYS A 194 -8.29 -19.58 -7.26
N VAL A 195 -7.94 -18.53 -6.58
CA VAL A 195 -7.74 -18.53 -5.12
C VAL A 195 -9.09 -18.23 -4.47
N ASP A 196 -9.69 -19.23 -3.86
CA ASP A 196 -11.07 -19.23 -3.33
C ASP A 196 -11.28 -18.39 -2.08
N MET A 197 -10.24 -18.19 -1.28
CA MET A 197 -10.24 -17.36 -0.07
C MET A 197 -9.15 -16.29 -0.18
N PRO A 198 -9.30 -15.14 0.50
CA PRO A 198 -8.31 -14.07 0.43
C PRO A 198 -6.93 -14.51 0.92
N LEU A 199 -5.88 -13.97 0.28
CA LEU A 199 -4.54 -13.85 0.85
C LEU A 199 -4.49 -12.55 1.64
N GLN A 200 -3.85 -12.56 2.82
CA GLN A 200 -3.82 -11.36 3.67
C GLN A 200 -2.42 -11.07 4.20
N ALA A 201 -2.06 -9.78 4.26
CA ALA A 201 -0.89 -9.32 4.99
C ALA A 201 -1.27 -8.26 6.02
N TYR A 202 -0.58 -8.29 7.14
CA TYR A 202 -0.67 -7.31 8.22
C TYR A 202 0.63 -6.55 8.35
N PHE A 203 0.53 -5.22 8.41
CA PHE A 203 1.67 -4.33 8.56
C PHE A 203 1.53 -3.53 9.85
N ARG A 204 2.54 -3.63 10.71
CA ARG A 204 2.59 -2.93 11.98
C ARG A 204 3.86 -2.11 12.10
N ILE A 205 3.72 -0.81 12.36
CA ILE A 205 4.78 0.05 12.90
C ILE A 205 4.56 0.07 14.41
N ASN A 206 5.59 -0.20 15.22
CA ASN A 206 5.42 -0.30 16.67
C ASN A 206 6.43 0.53 17.49
N ALA A 207 7.36 1.26 16.85
CA ALA A 207 8.26 2.18 17.54
C ALA A 207 8.31 3.57 16.91
N GLU A 208 8.69 4.55 17.72
CA GLU A 208 8.78 5.96 17.33
C GLU A 208 9.88 6.24 16.31
N ASN A 209 9.61 7.18 15.41
CA ASN A 209 10.52 7.62 14.35
C ASN A 209 10.93 6.52 13.37
N ILE A 210 10.30 5.35 13.38
CA ILE A 210 10.53 4.34 12.36
C ILE A 210 9.62 4.62 11.17
N GLY A 211 10.23 4.66 9.98
CA GLY A 211 9.51 4.68 8.71
C GLY A 211 9.23 3.27 8.22
N GLN A 212 8.08 3.07 7.57
CA GLN A 212 7.73 1.82 6.89
C GLN A 212 7.63 2.06 5.39
N PHE A 213 8.34 1.25 4.62
CA PHE A 213 8.56 1.45 3.18
C PHE A 213 8.31 0.16 2.41
N GLU A 214 7.18 -0.49 2.63
CA GLU A 214 6.86 -1.75 1.96
C GLU A 214 6.64 -1.57 0.46
N ARG A 215 6.94 -2.64 -0.29
CA ARG A 215 6.71 -2.70 -1.72
C ARG A 215 6.01 -3.99 -2.11
N THR A 216 4.75 -3.87 -2.51
CA THR A 216 3.90 -5.00 -2.88
C THR A 216 3.80 -5.12 -4.40
N LEU A 217 4.01 -6.34 -4.91
CA LEU A 217 3.87 -6.69 -6.32
C LEU A 217 2.96 -7.91 -6.45
N ILE A 218 1.83 -7.75 -7.16
CA ILE A 218 0.87 -8.84 -7.39
C ILE A 218 0.69 -9.05 -8.89
N ILE A 219 0.88 -10.29 -9.34
CA ILE A 219 0.72 -10.70 -10.73
C ILE A 219 -0.35 -11.79 -10.78
N ALA A 220 -1.49 -11.48 -11.35
CA ALA A 220 -2.54 -12.42 -11.70
C ALA A 220 -2.40 -12.79 -13.18
N ASP A 221 -1.95 -14.01 -13.47
CA ASP A 221 -1.71 -14.45 -14.83
C ASP A 221 -3.03 -14.81 -15.55
N GLU A 222 -2.97 -15.19 -16.82
CA GLU A 222 -4.12 -15.31 -17.71
C GLU A 222 -5.25 -16.19 -17.10
N GLY A 223 -6.47 -15.64 -17.02
CA GLY A 223 -7.66 -16.31 -16.50
C GLY A 223 -7.64 -16.63 -14.98
N SER A 224 -6.64 -16.16 -14.26
CA SER A 224 -6.53 -16.39 -12.81
C SER A 224 -7.43 -15.45 -12.00
N GLU A 225 -7.65 -15.80 -10.71
CA GLU A 225 -8.47 -14.98 -9.81
C GLU A 225 -7.85 -14.93 -8.40
N VAL A 226 -7.72 -13.72 -7.84
CA VAL A 226 -7.18 -13.52 -6.49
C VAL A 226 -7.80 -12.31 -5.81
N HIS A 227 -8.05 -12.45 -4.52
CA HIS A 227 -8.35 -11.36 -3.61
C HIS A 227 -7.22 -11.25 -2.56
N TYR A 228 -6.58 -10.10 -2.51
CA TYR A 228 -5.58 -9.78 -1.50
C TYR A 228 -6.10 -8.70 -0.56
N ILE A 229 -5.89 -8.89 0.74
CA ILE A 229 -6.29 -7.97 1.80
C ILE A 229 -5.04 -7.48 2.54
N GLU A 230 -4.96 -6.19 2.75
CA GLU A 230 -3.89 -5.54 3.49
C GLU A 230 -4.45 -4.77 4.69
N GLY A 231 -3.96 -5.07 5.87
CA GLY A 231 -4.26 -4.35 7.10
C GLY A 231 -3.03 -3.62 7.62
N CYS A 232 -3.14 -2.29 7.83
CA CYS A 232 -2.04 -1.47 8.32
C CYS A 232 -2.43 -0.75 9.60
N THR A 233 -1.57 -0.83 10.63
CA THR A 233 -1.82 -0.18 11.92
C THR A 233 -0.54 0.37 12.54
N ALA A 234 -0.67 1.43 13.36
CA ALA A 234 0.36 1.95 14.25
C ALA A 234 -0.26 2.45 15.56
N PRO A 235 0.43 2.35 16.71
CA PRO A 235 0.01 3.00 17.95
C PRO A 235 0.19 4.51 17.86
N VAL A 236 -0.32 5.23 18.86
CA VAL A 236 -0.10 6.67 19.00
C VAL A 236 1.31 6.96 19.52
N TYR A 237 2.05 7.82 18.84
CA TYR A 237 3.39 8.25 19.23
C TYR A 237 3.42 9.73 19.65
N SER A 238 4.53 10.14 20.26
CA SER A 238 4.82 11.54 20.56
C SER A 238 5.52 12.24 19.39
N SER A 239 6.00 11.49 18.41
CA SER A 239 6.71 11.99 17.23
C SER A 239 6.07 11.48 15.94
N GLU A 240 6.29 12.22 14.86
CA GLU A 240 5.74 11.90 13.54
C GLU A 240 6.47 10.72 12.90
N SER A 241 5.71 9.81 12.28
CA SER A 241 6.20 8.66 11.54
C SER A 241 5.82 8.74 10.07
N LEU A 242 6.61 8.11 9.19
CA LEU A 242 6.39 8.11 7.75
C LEU A 242 6.12 6.70 7.23
N HIS A 243 4.94 6.51 6.68
CA HIS A 243 4.60 5.35 5.86
C HIS A 243 4.61 5.76 4.39
N SER A 244 5.47 5.13 3.59
CA SER A 244 5.56 5.39 2.16
C SER A 244 5.67 4.09 1.39
N ALA A 245 4.53 3.57 0.96
CA ALA A 245 4.41 2.31 0.25
C ALA A 245 4.31 2.48 -1.27
N VAL A 246 4.70 1.43 -1.98
CA VAL A 246 4.45 1.29 -3.42
C VAL A 246 3.77 -0.05 -3.69
N VAL A 247 2.64 -0.01 -4.44
CA VAL A 247 1.88 -1.19 -4.82
C VAL A 247 1.72 -1.25 -6.33
N GLU A 248 2.21 -2.34 -6.93
CA GLU A 248 2.15 -2.63 -8.37
C GLU A 248 1.32 -3.88 -8.62
N LEU A 249 0.23 -3.76 -9.41
CA LEU A 249 -0.67 -4.87 -9.74
C LEU A 249 -0.69 -5.12 -11.24
N VAL A 250 -0.59 -6.38 -11.64
CA VAL A 250 -0.75 -6.81 -13.03
C VAL A 250 -1.86 -7.85 -13.11
N ALA A 251 -2.91 -7.55 -13.87
CA ALA A 251 -3.94 -8.52 -14.25
C ALA A 251 -3.82 -8.81 -15.74
N HIS A 252 -3.31 -9.99 -16.08
CA HIS A 252 -3.21 -10.45 -17.46
C HIS A 252 -4.58 -10.77 -18.06
N LYS A 253 -4.62 -11.23 -19.30
CA LYS A 253 -5.87 -11.49 -20.03
C LYS A 253 -6.86 -12.30 -19.20
N ASP A 254 -8.12 -11.79 -19.12
CA ASP A 254 -9.26 -12.40 -18.41
C ASP A 254 -9.02 -12.66 -16.91
N ALA A 255 -7.91 -12.16 -16.33
CA ALA A 255 -7.65 -12.29 -14.89
C ALA A 255 -8.54 -11.36 -14.06
N LYS A 256 -8.82 -11.77 -12.82
CA LYS A 256 -9.54 -10.96 -11.82
C LYS A 256 -8.68 -10.75 -10.59
N LEU A 257 -8.39 -9.50 -10.28
CA LEU A 257 -7.58 -9.11 -9.16
C LEU A 257 -8.31 -8.07 -8.31
N ARG A 258 -8.64 -8.43 -7.08
CA ARG A 258 -9.16 -7.51 -6.07
C ARG A 258 -8.11 -7.25 -5.01
N TYR A 259 -7.88 -5.99 -4.72
CA TYR A 259 -7.00 -5.54 -3.64
C TYR A 259 -7.82 -4.70 -2.65
N THR A 260 -7.90 -5.17 -1.42
CA THR A 260 -8.56 -4.47 -0.33
C THR A 260 -7.51 -4.00 0.67
N THR A 261 -7.54 -2.73 1.07
CA THR A 261 -6.69 -2.23 2.15
C THR A 261 -7.53 -1.53 3.21
N ILE A 262 -7.25 -1.82 4.47
CA ILE A 262 -7.81 -1.13 5.62
C ILE A 262 -6.64 -0.54 6.39
N GLN A 263 -6.55 0.79 6.37
CA GLN A 263 -5.49 1.54 7.04
C GLN A 263 -6.08 2.28 8.22
N ASN A 264 -5.59 1.93 9.42
CA ASN A 264 -5.96 2.57 10.68
C ASN A 264 -4.68 3.02 11.40
N TRP A 265 -4.11 4.11 10.90
CA TRP A 265 -2.90 4.71 11.42
C TRP A 265 -3.20 5.66 12.59
N SER A 266 -2.23 5.85 13.47
CA SER A 266 -2.31 6.92 14.47
C SER A 266 -2.26 8.32 13.83
N ASN A 267 -2.68 9.33 14.60
CA ASN A 267 -2.76 10.72 14.12
C ASN A 267 -1.40 11.38 13.87
N ASP A 268 -0.30 10.67 14.09
CA ASP A 268 1.08 11.18 13.90
C ASP A 268 1.71 10.64 12.62
N VAL A 269 1.01 9.80 11.85
CA VAL A 269 1.55 9.15 10.66
C VAL A 269 1.27 9.96 9.39
N TYR A 270 2.31 10.22 8.60
CA TYR A 270 2.20 10.59 7.20
C TYR A 270 2.09 9.34 6.35
N ASN A 271 0.96 9.14 5.71
CA ASN A 271 0.63 7.96 4.91
C ASN A 271 0.66 8.31 3.41
N LEU A 272 1.80 8.12 2.77
CA LEU A 272 2.09 8.61 1.42
C LEU A 272 2.31 7.43 0.46
N VAL A 273 1.24 6.95 -0.16
CA VAL A 273 1.22 5.68 -0.90
C VAL A 273 1.02 5.90 -2.40
N THR A 274 1.84 5.23 -3.21
CA THR A 274 1.69 5.18 -4.67
C THR A 274 1.21 3.80 -5.10
N LYS A 275 0.03 3.72 -5.74
CA LYS A 275 -0.58 2.47 -6.21
C LYS A 275 -0.88 2.53 -7.70
N ARG A 276 -0.52 1.48 -8.44
CA ARG A 276 -0.83 1.37 -9.87
C ARG A 276 -1.14 -0.06 -10.28
N ALA A 277 -2.16 -0.20 -11.12
CA ALA A 277 -2.56 -1.47 -11.71
C ALA A 277 -2.61 -1.38 -13.23
N TYR A 278 -2.19 -2.45 -13.91
CA TYR A 278 -2.39 -2.68 -15.33
C TYR A 278 -3.40 -3.80 -15.53
N ALA A 279 -4.50 -3.51 -16.21
CA ALA A 279 -5.54 -4.47 -16.58
C ALA A 279 -5.49 -4.71 -18.11
N TYR A 280 -5.10 -5.91 -18.50
CA TYR A 280 -5.03 -6.30 -19.90
C TYR A 280 -6.39 -6.76 -20.47
N GLU A 281 -6.42 -7.34 -21.66
CA GLU A 281 -7.66 -7.74 -22.35
C GLU A 281 -8.59 -8.53 -21.42
N GLY A 282 -9.87 -8.11 -21.29
CA GLY A 282 -10.89 -8.76 -20.48
C GLY A 282 -10.63 -8.78 -18.97
N ALA A 283 -9.48 -8.28 -18.50
CA ALA A 283 -9.12 -8.33 -17.08
C ALA A 283 -9.96 -7.39 -16.23
N THR A 284 -10.14 -7.77 -14.97
CA THR A 284 -10.82 -6.99 -13.94
C THR A 284 -9.86 -6.63 -12.83
N VAL A 285 -9.76 -5.34 -12.47
CA VAL A 285 -9.03 -4.86 -11.30
C VAL A 285 -9.94 -4.05 -10.41
N GLU A 286 -9.97 -4.39 -9.13
CA GLU A 286 -10.76 -3.69 -8.11
C GLU A 286 -9.85 -3.22 -6.96
N TRP A 287 -9.86 -1.90 -6.70
CA TRP A 287 -9.28 -1.29 -5.50
C TRP A 287 -10.37 -1.00 -4.48
N ILE A 288 -10.24 -1.52 -3.27
CA ILE A 288 -11.13 -1.21 -2.14
C ILE A 288 -10.26 -0.62 -1.02
N ASP A 289 -10.44 0.66 -0.73
CA ASP A 289 -9.62 1.42 0.20
C ASP A 289 -10.45 1.95 1.38
N GLY A 290 -10.13 1.50 2.60
CA GLY A 290 -10.58 2.09 3.86
C GLY A 290 -9.44 2.92 4.48
N ASN A 291 -9.65 4.24 4.60
CA ASN A 291 -8.66 5.19 5.09
C ASN A 291 -9.15 5.80 6.40
N ILE A 292 -8.56 5.38 7.51
CA ILE A 292 -8.90 5.83 8.86
C ILE A 292 -7.59 6.21 9.56
N GLY A 293 -7.63 7.22 10.39
CA GLY A 293 -6.44 7.71 11.07
C GLY A 293 -5.50 8.48 10.13
N SER A 294 -4.21 8.50 10.45
CA SER A 294 -3.15 9.33 9.87
C SER A 294 -3.31 10.83 10.14
N LYS A 295 -2.21 11.53 10.31
CA LYS A 295 -2.18 12.99 10.26
C LYS A 295 -2.52 13.47 8.85
N ILE A 296 -1.84 12.87 7.87
CA ILE A 296 -2.05 13.13 6.44
C ILE A 296 -2.04 11.81 5.68
N THR A 297 -3.06 11.58 4.86
CA THR A 297 -3.03 10.55 3.83
C THR A 297 -2.97 11.21 2.45
N MET A 298 -2.01 10.79 1.60
CA MET A 298 -2.03 11.09 0.17
C MET A 298 -1.95 9.77 -0.61
N LYS A 299 -3.08 9.36 -1.19
CA LYS A 299 -3.20 8.07 -1.87
C LYS A 299 -4.18 8.13 -3.03
N TYR A 300 -3.69 7.86 -4.23
CA TYR A 300 -4.44 7.97 -5.48
C TYR A 300 -4.23 6.71 -6.35
N PRO A 301 -4.88 5.57 -6.02
CA PRO A 301 -4.72 4.36 -6.81
C PRO A 301 -5.08 4.59 -8.27
N GLY A 302 -4.23 4.11 -9.16
CA GLY A 302 -4.42 4.22 -10.61
C GLY A 302 -4.69 2.86 -11.23
N ILE A 303 -5.70 2.78 -12.14
CA ILE A 303 -5.93 1.62 -12.99
C ILE A 303 -5.75 2.05 -14.44
N TYR A 304 -4.83 1.39 -15.13
CA TYR A 304 -4.59 1.56 -16.55
C TYR A 304 -5.22 0.38 -17.30
N LEU A 305 -6.25 0.67 -18.07
CA LEU A 305 -7.01 -0.30 -18.86
C LEU A 305 -6.31 -0.47 -20.22
N MET A 306 -5.38 -1.44 -20.24
CA MET A 306 -4.36 -1.63 -21.28
C MET A 306 -4.88 -2.42 -22.47
N GLY A 307 -5.91 -3.27 -22.27
CA GLY A 307 -6.46 -4.14 -23.29
C GLY A 307 -7.97 -3.96 -23.47
N PRO A 308 -8.53 -4.37 -24.65
CA PRO A 308 -9.98 -4.29 -24.90
C PRO A 308 -10.79 -5.02 -23.82
N LYS A 309 -11.98 -4.48 -23.50
CA LYS A 309 -12.92 -5.03 -22.51
C LYS A 309 -12.40 -5.09 -21.08
N ALA A 310 -11.23 -4.49 -20.77
CA ALA A 310 -10.77 -4.41 -19.40
C ALA A 310 -11.72 -3.57 -18.52
N TYR A 311 -11.86 -3.99 -17.27
CA TYR A 311 -12.69 -3.34 -16.25
C TYR A 311 -11.85 -2.88 -15.06
N GLY A 312 -12.09 -1.66 -14.60
CA GLY A 312 -11.46 -1.09 -13.42
C GLY A 312 -12.47 -0.48 -12.44
N GLU A 313 -12.38 -0.85 -11.16
CA GLU A 313 -13.20 -0.24 -10.12
C GLU A 313 -12.35 0.25 -8.95
N THR A 314 -12.71 1.43 -8.42
CA THR A 314 -12.17 1.94 -7.16
C THR A 314 -13.32 2.31 -6.24
N LEU A 315 -13.36 1.69 -5.07
CA LEU A 315 -14.19 2.09 -3.94
C LEU A 315 -13.27 2.62 -2.83
N SER A 316 -13.37 3.90 -2.52
CA SER A 316 -12.60 4.55 -1.45
C SER A 316 -13.53 5.08 -0.38
N ILE A 317 -13.23 4.75 0.87
CA ILE A 317 -13.91 5.28 2.05
C ILE A 317 -12.86 5.98 2.90
N ALA A 318 -13.12 7.24 3.30
CA ALA A 318 -12.23 8.03 4.13
C ALA A 318 -12.96 8.63 5.33
N PHE A 319 -12.31 8.58 6.49
CA PHE A 319 -12.75 9.28 7.69
C PHE A 319 -11.66 10.24 8.15
N ALA A 320 -11.98 11.55 8.24
CA ALA A 320 -11.09 12.59 8.73
C ALA A 320 -11.60 13.16 10.06
N GLY A 321 -10.90 12.86 11.16
CA GLY A 321 -11.13 13.41 12.47
C GLY A 321 -10.30 14.66 12.73
N LYS A 322 -10.26 15.10 13.99
CA LYS A 322 -9.54 16.32 14.42
C LYS A 322 -8.07 16.31 13.97
N GLY A 323 -7.65 17.37 13.30
CA GLY A 323 -6.27 17.60 12.82
C GLY A 323 -5.85 16.66 11.68
N GLN A 324 -6.76 15.88 11.09
CA GLN A 324 -6.47 14.94 10.01
C GLN A 324 -6.81 15.51 8.63
N HIS A 325 -5.98 15.19 7.64
CA HIS A 325 -6.25 15.47 6.24
C HIS A 325 -6.17 14.20 5.40
N GLN A 326 -7.33 13.71 4.95
CA GLN A 326 -7.45 12.57 4.04
C GLN A 326 -7.53 13.09 2.60
N ASP A 327 -6.38 13.24 1.92
CA ASP A 327 -6.30 13.62 0.50
C ASP A 327 -6.20 12.34 -0.34
N THR A 328 -7.35 11.84 -0.75
CA THR A 328 -7.49 10.56 -1.45
C THR A 328 -8.11 10.76 -2.82
N GLY A 329 -8.17 9.69 -3.61
CA GLY A 329 -8.79 9.79 -4.93
C GLY A 329 -8.58 8.53 -5.76
N ALA A 330 -8.76 8.66 -7.07
CA ALA A 330 -8.53 7.55 -7.99
C ALA A 330 -8.15 8.05 -9.38
N LYS A 331 -7.43 7.23 -10.12
CA LYS A 331 -7.06 7.50 -11.52
C LYS A 331 -7.51 6.34 -12.40
N MET A 332 -8.30 6.63 -13.43
CA MET A 332 -8.69 5.67 -14.47
C MET A 332 -8.15 6.14 -15.80
N VAL A 333 -7.32 5.31 -16.43
CA VAL A 333 -6.67 5.60 -17.71
C VAL A 333 -7.10 4.54 -18.71
N HIS A 334 -7.94 4.93 -19.65
CA HIS A 334 -8.45 4.07 -20.73
C HIS A 334 -7.52 4.17 -21.92
N LEU A 335 -6.80 3.10 -22.23
CA LEU A 335 -5.82 3.01 -23.33
C LEU A 335 -6.29 2.11 -24.47
N ALA A 336 -7.37 1.34 -24.26
CA ALA A 336 -7.92 0.41 -25.22
C ALA A 336 -9.43 0.60 -25.41
N PRO A 337 -10.03 0.13 -26.53
CA PRO A 337 -11.45 0.23 -26.78
C PRO A 337 -12.27 -0.68 -25.86
N ASP A 338 -13.60 -0.41 -25.78
CA ASP A 338 -14.59 -1.19 -25.03
C ASP A 338 -14.31 -1.31 -23.53
N THR A 339 -13.47 -0.45 -22.97
CA THR A 339 -13.11 -0.49 -21.56
C THR A 339 -14.13 0.21 -20.67
N THR A 340 -14.27 -0.29 -19.45
CA THR A 340 -15.25 0.24 -18.49
C THR A 340 -14.58 0.56 -17.17
N SER A 341 -14.95 1.67 -16.54
CA SER A 341 -14.47 2.01 -15.21
C SER A 341 -15.54 2.56 -14.28
N LYS A 342 -15.34 2.37 -13.00
CA LYS A 342 -16.21 2.91 -11.94
C LYS A 342 -15.37 3.43 -10.79
N ILE A 343 -15.63 4.67 -10.38
CA ILE A 343 -15.05 5.27 -9.19
C ILE A 343 -16.17 5.62 -8.23
N THR A 344 -16.08 5.13 -7.01
CA THR A 344 -16.95 5.52 -5.89
C THR A 344 -16.07 5.99 -4.73
N SER A 345 -16.16 7.26 -4.37
CA SER A 345 -15.48 7.83 -3.23
C SER A 345 -16.50 8.32 -2.22
N LYS A 346 -16.32 7.93 -0.96
CA LYS A 346 -17.16 8.37 0.15
C LYS A 346 -16.27 8.88 1.28
N SER A 347 -16.62 10.03 1.84
CA SER A 347 -15.87 10.59 2.96
C SER A 347 -16.77 11.13 4.05
N VAL A 348 -16.26 11.07 5.28
CA VAL A 348 -16.87 11.68 6.45
C VAL A 348 -15.80 12.53 7.13
N SER A 349 -16.12 13.76 7.47
CA SER A 349 -15.23 14.67 8.20
C SER A 349 -15.90 15.19 9.47
N ARG A 350 -15.10 15.27 10.57
CA ARG A 350 -15.55 15.71 11.89
C ARG A 350 -14.45 16.51 12.57
N ALA A 351 -14.85 17.51 13.38
CA ALA A 351 -13.98 18.22 14.33
C ALA A 351 -12.72 18.82 13.66
N ASP A 352 -12.90 19.71 12.69
CA ASP A 352 -11.88 20.32 11.81
C ASP A 352 -11.20 19.38 10.80
N GLY A 353 -11.53 18.09 10.80
CA GLY A 353 -11.01 17.14 9.82
C GLY A 353 -11.29 17.56 8.38
N ARG A 354 -10.36 17.28 7.49
CA ARG A 354 -10.45 17.62 6.07
C ARG A 354 -10.39 16.38 5.20
N SER A 355 -11.36 16.21 4.31
CA SER A 355 -11.32 15.21 3.25
C SER A 355 -11.19 15.87 1.88
N THR A 356 -10.26 15.39 1.07
CA THR A 356 -10.06 15.86 -0.31
C THR A 356 -10.18 14.68 -1.25
N TYR A 357 -10.99 14.81 -2.30
CA TYR A 357 -11.03 13.87 -3.40
C TYR A 357 -10.32 14.44 -4.63
N ARG A 358 -9.34 13.67 -5.17
CA ARG A 358 -8.69 13.98 -6.46
C ARG A 358 -8.91 12.85 -7.45
N GLY A 359 -9.72 13.09 -8.46
CA GLY A 359 -10.05 12.11 -9.49
C GLY A 359 -9.41 12.46 -10.84
N LEU A 360 -8.87 11.45 -11.53
CA LEU A 360 -8.45 11.56 -12.92
C LEU A 360 -9.15 10.49 -13.75
N LEU A 361 -9.92 10.91 -14.71
CA LEU A 361 -10.39 10.06 -15.81
C LEU A 361 -9.68 10.52 -17.09
N ASN A 362 -8.89 9.64 -17.69
CA ASN A 362 -8.21 9.90 -18.96
C ASN A 362 -8.64 8.86 -20.00
N VAL A 363 -9.18 9.32 -21.11
CA VAL A 363 -9.50 8.49 -22.28
C VAL A 363 -8.53 8.84 -23.40
N ALA A 364 -7.60 7.94 -23.67
CA ALA A 364 -6.57 8.13 -24.68
C ALA A 364 -7.14 8.12 -26.11
N LYS A 365 -6.41 8.72 -27.03
CA LYS A 365 -6.76 8.65 -28.47
C LYS A 365 -6.81 7.19 -28.93
N GLY A 366 -7.92 6.81 -29.58
CA GLY A 366 -8.15 5.43 -30.04
C GLY A 366 -8.87 4.51 -29.05
N ALA A 367 -9.02 4.91 -27.79
CA ALA A 367 -9.86 4.20 -26.82
C ALA A 367 -11.34 4.55 -27.09
N THR A 368 -11.96 3.81 -28.01
CA THR A 368 -13.37 4.01 -28.39
C THR A 368 -14.33 3.21 -27.51
N ASN A 369 -15.62 3.59 -27.48
CA ASN A 369 -16.68 2.89 -26.75
C ASN A 369 -16.40 2.72 -25.23
N VAL A 370 -15.76 3.72 -24.63
CA VAL A 370 -15.45 3.76 -23.20
C VAL A 370 -16.69 4.08 -22.39
N LYS A 371 -16.87 3.37 -21.26
CA LYS A 371 -17.90 3.68 -20.27
C LYS A 371 -17.24 3.97 -18.93
N SER A 372 -17.60 5.08 -18.31
CA SER A 372 -17.07 5.45 -16.99
C SER A 372 -18.14 6.10 -16.13
N THR A 373 -18.12 5.75 -14.84
CA THR A 373 -18.97 6.38 -13.82
C THR A 373 -18.09 6.85 -12.68
N VAL A 374 -18.29 8.10 -12.26
CA VAL A 374 -17.60 8.69 -11.10
C VAL A 374 -18.65 9.23 -10.13
N ARG A 375 -18.57 8.79 -8.88
CA ARG A 375 -19.41 9.28 -7.79
C ARG A 375 -18.54 9.64 -6.59
N CYS A 376 -18.73 10.86 -6.08
CA CYS A 376 -18.06 11.35 -4.88
C CYS A 376 -19.11 11.90 -3.92
N ASP A 377 -19.23 11.28 -2.75
CA ASP A 377 -20.14 11.70 -1.68
C ASP A 377 -19.30 12.12 -0.47
N ALA A 378 -19.58 13.29 0.11
CA ALA A 378 -18.93 13.78 1.30
C ALA A 378 -19.96 14.20 2.36
N LEU A 379 -19.74 13.77 3.61
CA LEU A 379 -20.56 14.13 4.76
C LEU A 379 -19.71 14.95 5.75
N LEU A 380 -20.14 16.15 6.07
CA LEU A 380 -19.58 17.00 7.12
C LEU A 380 -20.48 16.88 8.35
N LEU A 381 -19.90 16.53 9.49
CA LEU A 381 -20.64 16.33 10.76
C LEU A 381 -20.71 17.58 11.62
N ASP A 382 -19.96 18.64 11.27
CA ASP A 382 -19.93 19.92 11.98
C ASP A 382 -19.45 21.05 11.06
N ASP A 383 -19.58 22.30 11.53
CA ASP A 383 -19.28 23.49 10.76
C ASP A 383 -17.77 23.78 10.62
N THR A 384 -16.91 23.07 11.34
CA THR A 384 -15.44 23.25 11.28
C THR A 384 -14.78 22.31 10.29
N SER A 385 -15.45 21.22 9.95
CA SER A 385 -14.99 20.20 8.98
C SER A 385 -14.96 20.73 7.55
N LYS A 386 -14.08 20.15 6.73
CA LYS A 386 -13.86 20.60 5.35
C LYS A 386 -13.87 19.44 4.36
N THR A 387 -14.36 19.72 3.16
CA THR A 387 -14.21 18.82 2.02
C THR A 387 -13.86 19.60 0.76
N ASP A 388 -13.00 19.00 -0.07
CA ASP A 388 -12.63 19.53 -1.38
C ASP A 388 -12.74 18.44 -2.44
N THR A 389 -13.09 18.83 -3.67
CA THR A 389 -13.20 17.89 -4.78
C THR A 389 -12.51 18.46 -6.01
N TYR A 390 -11.53 17.73 -6.55
CA TYR A 390 -10.76 18.10 -7.74
C TYR A 390 -10.91 17.03 -8.83
N PRO A 391 -11.98 17.06 -9.61
CA PRO A 391 -12.16 16.12 -10.71
C PRO A 391 -11.43 16.62 -11.96
N TYR A 392 -10.65 15.74 -12.59
CA TYR A 392 -10.05 15.95 -13.89
C TYR A 392 -10.58 14.92 -14.87
N MET A 393 -11.15 15.39 -15.98
CA MET A 393 -11.59 14.54 -17.06
C MET A 393 -10.91 14.97 -18.36
N LEU A 394 -10.08 14.08 -18.90
CA LEU A 394 -9.37 14.30 -20.16
C LEU A 394 -9.89 13.28 -21.19
N SER A 395 -10.53 13.79 -22.23
CA SER A 395 -11.06 12.96 -23.32
C SER A 395 -10.72 13.59 -24.67
N LEU A 396 -10.14 12.82 -25.56
CA LEU A 396 -9.79 13.25 -26.93
C LEU A 396 -10.82 12.77 -27.99
N ILE A 397 -12.04 12.46 -27.57
CA ILE A 397 -13.07 11.92 -28.47
C ILE A 397 -13.57 12.92 -29.54
N HIS A 398 -13.32 14.20 -29.35
CA HIS A 398 -13.76 15.28 -30.25
C HIS A 398 -12.63 15.89 -31.10
N ILE A 399 -11.45 15.28 -31.11
CA ILE A 399 -10.31 15.76 -31.90
C ILE A 399 -10.03 14.85 -33.07
#